data_b99c78231ac551a78253dabcb77b91fe
#
_entry.id   b99c78231ac551a78253dabcb77b91fe
#
_cell.length_a   1.000
_cell.length_b   1.000
_cell.length_c   1.000
_cell.angle_alpha   90.00
_cell.angle_beta   90.00
_cell.angle_gamma   90.00
#
_symmetry.space_group_name_H-M   'P 1'
#
loop_
_entity.id
_entity.type
_entity.pdbx_description
1 polymer ?
#
loop_
_entity_poly.entity_id
_entity_poly.type
_entity_poly.pdbx_seq_one_letter_code
_entity_poly.pdbx_strand_id
1 'polypeptide(L)'
;MSAAFWKVFELAISVWENILLLEFCMDFMQQKPRGKKGKILWGIAVLFGLIFPALEKYPALYDRWEMWITLIWLFVYLMVGTQGSVLRKVTAAVVARAVLMMVNTAILFGGSFVLQESVASFIQDQDTVRIALVLLSKISYFFVGKLLNSLLFERENLISWQWIVMGCNLVFSIIAGDTMILVVRDLPSVQMQEQKWILLCVCCIWLMCLIMYFIVQQMSKDNQTKLEYELMKEKEKYSKESMEIIKRSNEELREFKHDLKNYLLPLQEAMETMPQSEMVKVWEKINQKIEDVQTLIQTGNSYVDSMINTKITLARSEKVDVKCTILSKMEGIDDLEFCTVFGNLMDNAIEAERKVTGKKEIIIFVEEKMGYLRLEIQNKIEKSVLNENSSLNTTKKDTSSHGIGHKSVKRTMEKVGGALKYYETGDLFCAEAVFPIK
;
A
#
# COMPACT_ATOMS: atom_id res chain seq x y z
N MET A 1 20.74 -10.96 -54.14
CA MET A 1 19.94 -9.73 -53.91
C MET A 1 20.84 -8.50 -53.96
N SER A 2 20.31 -7.30 -54.31
CA SER A 2 21.15 -6.11 -54.41
C SER A 2 21.57 -5.58 -53.04
N ALA A 3 22.73 -4.96 -52.91
CA ALA A 3 23.20 -4.32 -51.66
C ALA A 3 22.22 -3.23 -51.18
N ALA A 4 21.53 -2.57 -52.09
CA ALA A 4 20.49 -1.58 -51.78
C ALA A 4 19.27 -2.23 -51.10
N PHE A 5 18.84 -3.43 -51.56
CA PHE A 5 17.76 -4.18 -50.93
C PHE A 5 18.09 -4.51 -49.49
N TRP A 6 19.30 -5.00 -49.17
CA TRP A 6 19.70 -5.37 -47.84
C TRP A 6 19.70 -4.18 -46.91
N LYS A 7 20.20 -3.02 -47.32
CA LYS A 7 20.17 -1.80 -46.50
C LYS A 7 18.75 -1.36 -46.16
N VAL A 8 17.82 -1.43 -47.13
CA VAL A 8 16.41 -1.10 -46.87
C VAL A 8 15.74 -2.11 -45.95
N PHE A 9 16.04 -3.42 -46.16
CA PHE A 9 15.52 -4.49 -45.32
C PHE A 9 15.98 -4.34 -43.84
N GLU A 10 17.29 -4.15 -43.60
CA GLU A 10 17.84 -3.99 -42.26
C GLU A 10 17.26 -2.75 -41.55
N LEU A 11 17.13 -1.64 -42.28
CA LEU A 11 16.48 -0.43 -41.75
C LEU A 11 15.01 -0.70 -41.35
N ALA A 12 14.25 -1.37 -42.22
CA ALA A 12 12.85 -1.70 -41.96
C ALA A 12 12.70 -2.61 -40.73
N ILE A 13 13.57 -3.62 -40.59
CA ILE A 13 13.60 -4.54 -39.46
C ILE A 13 13.95 -3.80 -38.16
N SER A 14 14.94 -2.92 -38.19
CA SER A 14 15.33 -2.13 -37.01
C SER A 14 14.18 -1.23 -36.51
N VAL A 15 13.47 -0.56 -37.43
CA VAL A 15 12.27 0.22 -37.07
C VAL A 15 11.19 -0.68 -36.49
N TRP A 16 10.92 -1.83 -37.11
CA TRP A 16 9.90 -2.77 -36.64
C TRP A 16 10.26 -3.32 -35.24
N GLU A 17 11.52 -3.70 -35.00
CA GLU A 17 11.99 -4.16 -33.70
C GLU A 17 11.78 -3.11 -32.61
N ASN A 18 12.13 -1.85 -32.84
CA ASN A 18 11.88 -0.78 -31.90
C ASN A 18 10.38 -0.61 -31.60
N ILE A 19 9.52 -0.69 -32.60
CA ILE A 19 8.07 -0.62 -32.42
C ILE A 19 7.58 -1.77 -31.53
N LEU A 20 8.04 -2.99 -31.77
CA LEU A 20 7.67 -4.17 -30.99
C LEU A 20 8.13 -4.07 -29.52
N LEU A 21 9.36 -3.61 -29.28
CA LEU A 21 9.90 -3.37 -27.93
C LEU A 21 9.06 -2.34 -27.17
N LEU A 22 8.70 -1.23 -27.83
CA LEU A 22 7.89 -0.19 -27.22
C LEU A 22 6.45 -0.65 -26.96
N GLU A 23 5.85 -1.41 -27.89
CA GLU A 23 4.52 -1.98 -27.69
C GLU A 23 4.51 -2.93 -26.50
N PHE A 24 5.51 -3.82 -26.38
CA PHE A 24 5.68 -4.68 -25.23
C PHE A 24 5.77 -3.88 -23.93
N CYS A 25 6.61 -2.84 -23.88
CA CYS A 25 6.77 -2.00 -22.70
C CYS A 25 5.47 -1.27 -22.32
N MET A 26 4.70 -0.77 -23.29
CA MET A 26 3.44 -0.09 -23.03
C MET A 26 2.36 -1.06 -22.53
N ASP A 27 2.29 -2.25 -23.09
CA ASP A 27 1.38 -3.30 -22.62
C ASP A 27 1.79 -3.75 -21.20
N PHE A 28 3.10 -3.85 -20.93
CA PHE A 28 3.62 -4.14 -19.60
C PHE A 28 3.26 -3.06 -18.56
N MET A 29 3.32 -1.80 -18.94
CA MET A 29 2.93 -0.68 -18.08
C MET A 29 1.41 -0.47 -18.02
N GLN A 30 0.63 -1.15 -18.87
CA GLN A 30 -0.82 -0.99 -19.06
C GLN A 30 -1.23 0.45 -19.40
N GLN A 31 -0.34 1.19 -20.04
CA GLN A 31 -0.53 2.59 -20.36
C GLN A 31 -0.15 2.84 -21.82
N LYS A 32 -1.11 3.34 -22.61
CA LYS A 32 -0.85 3.76 -23.99
C LYS A 32 -0.97 5.28 -24.06
N PRO A 33 0.12 6.00 -24.37
CA PRO A 33 0.05 7.45 -24.53
C PRO A 33 -0.92 7.80 -25.66
N ARG A 34 -1.88 8.69 -25.37
CA ARG A 34 -2.95 9.10 -26.29
C ARG A 34 -2.78 10.55 -26.74
N GLY A 35 -3.40 10.92 -27.86
CA GLY A 35 -3.43 12.28 -28.37
C GLY A 35 -2.12 12.74 -29.02
N LYS A 36 -1.86 14.05 -29.00
CA LYS A 36 -0.66 14.65 -29.61
C LYS A 36 0.64 14.13 -29.03
N LYS A 37 0.67 13.91 -27.70
CA LYS A 37 1.84 13.36 -26.99
C LYS A 37 2.19 11.95 -27.48
N GLY A 38 1.17 11.10 -27.68
CA GLY A 38 1.37 9.75 -28.22
C GLY A 38 1.96 9.75 -29.63
N LYS A 39 1.45 10.61 -30.52
CA LYS A 39 1.96 10.76 -31.90
C LYS A 39 3.42 11.20 -31.93
N ILE A 40 3.81 12.18 -31.08
CA ILE A 40 5.20 12.65 -30.97
C ILE A 40 6.13 11.54 -30.49
N LEU A 41 5.72 10.81 -29.46
CA LEU A 41 6.50 9.68 -28.93
C LEU A 41 6.68 8.57 -29.96
N TRP A 42 5.65 8.24 -30.73
CA TRP A 42 5.75 7.31 -31.87
C TRP A 42 6.71 7.80 -32.94
N GLY A 43 6.64 9.10 -33.30
CA GLY A 43 7.58 9.71 -34.24
C GLY A 43 9.03 9.60 -33.79
N ILE A 44 9.30 9.86 -32.49
CA ILE A 44 10.64 9.71 -31.89
C ILE A 44 11.11 8.25 -31.94
N ALA A 45 10.21 7.29 -31.70
CA ALA A 45 10.53 5.86 -31.75
C ALA A 45 10.95 5.42 -33.16
N VAL A 46 10.24 5.88 -34.19
CA VAL A 46 10.59 5.60 -35.60
C VAL A 46 11.93 6.26 -35.94
N LEU A 47 12.14 7.53 -35.55
CA LEU A 47 13.41 8.21 -35.77
C LEU A 47 14.59 7.48 -35.12
N PHE A 48 14.43 6.99 -33.89
CA PHE A 48 15.47 6.19 -33.23
C PHE A 48 15.78 4.91 -34.01
N GLY A 49 14.76 4.19 -34.46
CA GLY A 49 14.93 2.99 -35.32
C GLY A 49 15.63 3.29 -36.66
N LEU A 50 15.51 4.51 -37.19
CA LEU A 50 16.21 4.94 -38.41
C LEU A 50 17.66 5.35 -38.16
N ILE A 51 17.96 5.95 -37.00
CA ILE A 51 19.31 6.38 -36.62
C ILE A 51 20.18 5.19 -36.22
N PHE A 52 19.59 4.19 -35.61
CA PHE A 52 20.28 3.04 -35.04
C PHE A 52 21.17 2.29 -36.05
N PRO A 53 20.68 1.93 -37.27
CA PRO A 53 21.53 1.34 -38.29
C PRO A 53 22.65 2.23 -38.82
N ALA A 54 22.55 3.56 -38.63
CA ALA A 54 23.62 4.46 -39.02
C ALA A 54 24.87 4.32 -38.11
N LEU A 55 24.70 3.82 -36.88
CA LEU A 55 25.80 3.50 -35.96
C LEU A 55 26.56 2.24 -36.35
N GLU A 56 25.96 1.37 -37.18
CA GLU A 56 26.56 0.13 -37.71
C GLU A 56 27.84 0.39 -38.55
N LYS A 57 28.03 1.63 -39.03
CA LYS A 57 29.30 2.05 -39.62
C LYS A 57 30.50 2.04 -38.67
N TYR A 58 30.24 1.89 -37.37
CA TYR A 58 31.26 1.84 -36.32
C TYR A 58 31.12 0.52 -35.54
N PRO A 59 31.45 -0.65 -36.13
CA PRO A 59 31.20 -1.95 -35.55
C PRO A 59 31.79 -2.15 -34.16
N ALA A 60 32.95 -1.56 -33.89
CA ALA A 60 33.61 -1.66 -32.59
C ALA A 60 32.83 -0.97 -31.45
N LEU A 61 32.04 0.06 -31.76
CA LEU A 61 31.17 0.74 -30.80
C LEU A 61 29.78 0.12 -30.77
N TYR A 62 29.24 -0.26 -31.95
CA TYR A 62 27.89 -0.77 -32.10
C TYR A 62 27.70 -2.11 -31.42
N ASP A 63 28.51 -3.12 -31.74
CA ASP A 63 28.36 -4.50 -31.25
C ASP A 63 28.45 -4.64 -29.72
N ARG A 64 29.28 -3.79 -29.08
CA ARG A 64 29.44 -3.82 -27.60
C ARG A 64 28.41 -2.99 -26.85
N TRP A 65 27.87 -1.94 -27.46
CA TRP A 65 27.05 -0.94 -26.79
C TRP A 65 25.58 -0.97 -27.19
N GLU A 66 25.22 -1.74 -28.23
CA GLU A 66 23.86 -1.88 -28.74
C GLU A 66 22.86 -2.18 -27.65
N MET A 67 23.14 -3.17 -26.80
CA MET A 67 22.32 -3.58 -25.68
C MET A 67 22.05 -2.42 -24.72
N TRP A 68 23.10 -1.72 -24.29
CA TRP A 68 22.99 -0.62 -23.35
C TRP A 68 22.26 0.58 -23.93
N ILE A 69 22.56 0.93 -25.19
CA ILE A 69 21.89 2.01 -25.89
C ILE A 69 20.39 1.75 -25.98
N THR A 70 20.00 0.53 -26.32
CA THR A 70 18.57 0.13 -26.41
C THR A 70 17.90 0.17 -25.04
N LEU A 71 18.54 -0.32 -23.98
CA LEU A 71 17.97 -0.28 -22.63
C LEU A 71 17.80 1.17 -22.12
N ILE A 72 18.80 2.02 -22.32
CA ILE A 72 18.73 3.45 -21.96
C ILE A 72 17.61 4.13 -22.73
N TRP A 73 17.53 3.87 -24.04
CA TRP A 73 16.48 4.40 -24.90
C TRP A 73 15.08 4.03 -24.41
N LEU A 74 14.82 2.73 -24.17
CA LEU A 74 13.54 2.24 -23.66
C LEU A 74 13.20 2.87 -22.32
N PHE A 75 14.18 2.99 -21.43
CA PHE A 75 13.98 3.61 -20.13
C PHE A 75 13.60 5.10 -20.26
N VAL A 76 14.34 5.87 -21.05
CA VAL A 76 14.04 7.30 -21.28
C VAL A 76 12.64 7.46 -21.89
N TYR A 77 12.30 6.63 -22.88
CA TYR A 77 10.97 6.63 -23.49
C TYR A 77 9.86 6.39 -22.45
N LEU A 78 10.04 5.39 -21.58
CA LEU A 78 9.09 5.07 -20.52
C LEU A 78 8.99 6.18 -19.46
N MET A 79 10.09 6.85 -19.15
CA MET A 79 10.09 7.99 -18.21
C MET A 79 9.21 9.15 -18.72
N VAL A 80 9.24 9.42 -20.01
CA VAL A 80 8.45 10.49 -20.64
C VAL A 80 7.02 10.06 -20.96
N GLY A 81 6.84 8.81 -21.39
CA GLY A 81 5.58 8.30 -21.97
C GLY A 81 4.60 7.70 -20.97
N THR A 82 5.04 7.27 -19.79
CA THR A 82 4.22 6.51 -18.84
C THR A 82 4.29 7.06 -17.43
N GLN A 83 3.24 6.81 -16.63
CA GLN A 83 3.21 7.07 -15.18
C GLN A 83 3.58 5.79 -14.41
N GLY A 84 4.01 5.92 -13.16
CA GLY A 84 4.36 4.80 -12.28
C GLY A 84 5.79 4.87 -11.75
N SER A 85 6.15 3.91 -10.89
CA SER A 85 7.45 3.87 -10.22
C SER A 85 8.60 3.68 -11.22
N VAL A 86 9.74 4.32 -10.93
CA VAL A 86 10.97 4.20 -11.74
C VAL A 86 11.39 2.73 -11.87
N LEU A 87 11.28 1.98 -10.80
CA LEU A 87 11.67 0.56 -10.77
C LEU A 87 10.85 -0.29 -11.75
N ARG A 88 9.52 -0.05 -11.82
CA ARG A 88 8.65 -0.74 -12.78
C ARG A 88 9.00 -0.42 -14.23
N LYS A 89 9.42 0.82 -14.52
CA LYS A 89 9.87 1.24 -15.86
C LYS A 89 11.18 0.59 -16.26
N VAL A 90 12.16 0.55 -15.34
CA VAL A 90 13.43 -0.17 -15.55
C VAL A 90 13.15 -1.63 -15.84
N THR A 91 12.34 -2.28 -15.01
CA THR A 91 12.01 -3.70 -15.21
C THR A 91 11.29 -3.96 -16.54
N ALA A 92 10.37 -3.08 -16.96
CA ALA A 92 9.71 -3.19 -18.26
C ALA A 92 10.71 -3.19 -19.42
N ALA A 93 11.67 -2.26 -19.41
CA ALA A 93 12.71 -2.17 -20.44
C ALA A 93 13.61 -3.43 -20.45
N VAL A 94 14.02 -3.90 -19.28
CA VAL A 94 14.86 -5.09 -19.14
C VAL A 94 14.14 -6.36 -19.59
N VAL A 95 12.88 -6.54 -19.19
CA VAL A 95 12.06 -7.69 -19.61
C VAL A 95 11.85 -7.68 -21.13
N ALA A 96 11.51 -6.54 -21.73
CA ALA A 96 11.32 -6.40 -23.17
C ALA A 96 12.57 -6.86 -23.93
N ARG A 97 13.76 -6.40 -23.51
CA ARG A 97 15.03 -6.75 -24.17
C ARG A 97 15.39 -8.21 -23.91
N ALA A 98 15.19 -8.75 -22.69
CA ALA A 98 15.44 -10.13 -22.37
C ALA A 98 14.60 -11.10 -23.22
N VAL A 99 13.30 -10.81 -23.38
CA VAL A 99 12.40 -11.63 -24.22
C VAL A 99 12.83 -11.57 -25.68
N LEU A 100 13.22 -10.41 -26.19
CA LEU A 100 13.72 -10.28 -27.57
C LEU A 100 14.98 -11.13 -27.76
N MET A 101 15.91 -11.06 -26.81
CA MET A 101 17.15 -11.85 -26.82
C MET A 101 16.85 -13.35 -26.80
N MET A 102 15.96 -13.79 -25.93
CA MET A 102 15.55 -15.20 -25.84
C MET A 102 14.97 -15.70 -27.16
N VAL A 103 14.06 -14.95 -27.77
CA VAL A 103 13.41 -15.34 -29.05
C VAL A 103 14.43 -15.37 -30.19
N ASN A 104 15.27 -14.34 -30.34
CA ASN A 104 16.28 -14.28 -31.36
C ASN A 104 17.26 -15.49 -31.27
N THR A 105 17.73 -15.77 -30.06
CA THR A 105 18.65 -16.88 -29.82
C THR A 105 17.99 -18.24 -30.11
N ALA A 106 16.73 -18.43 -29.68
CA ALA A 106 15.99 -19.65 -29.95
C ALA A 106 15.83 -19.92 -31.46
N ILE A 107 15.54 -18.87 -32.23
CA ILE A 107 15.33 -19.00 -33.67
C ILE A 107 16.65 -19.21 -34.41
N LEU A 108 17.71 -18.51 -34.05
CA LEU A 108 19.03 -18.69 -34.67
C LEU A 108 19.58 -20.08 -34.42
N PHE A 109 19.63 -20.54 -33.19
CA PHE A 109 20.16 -21.88 -32.87
C PHE A 109 19.19 -22.99 -33.28
N GLY A 110 17.86 -22.78 -33.18
CA GLY A 110 16.87 -23.71 -33.69
C GLY A 110 16.95 -23.88 -35.23
N GLY A 111 17.13 -22.77 -35.94
CA GLY A 111 17.39 -22.75 -37.38
C GLY A 111 18.66 -23.50 -37.76
N SER A 112 19.76 -23.27 -37.02
CA SER A 112 21.04 -24.00 -37.18
C SER A 112 20.86 -25.52 -37.03
N PHE A 113 20.09 -25.93 -36.04
CA PHE A 113 19.82 -27.35 -35.81
C PHE A 113 19.00 -27.99 -36.93
N VAL A 114 17.94 -27.29 -37.40
CA VAL A 114 17.04 -27.82 -38.45
C VAL A 114 17.69 -27.83 -39.82
N LEU A 115 18.38 -26.74 -40.18
CA LEU A 115 18.96 -26.58 -41.51
C LEU A 115 20.37 -27.17 -41.63
N GLN A 116 20.96 -27.65 -40.53
CA GLN A 116 22.30 -28.19 -40.46
C GLN A 116 23.41 -27.20 -40.92
N GLU A 117 23.14 -25.89 -40.74
CA GLU A 117 24.08 -24.83 -41.09
C GLU A 117 24.56 -24.10 -39.82
N SER A 118 25.71 -23.44 -39.89
CA SER A 118 26.26 -22.75 -38.76
C SER A 118 25.45 -21.47 -38.44
N VAL A 119 25.35 -21.10 -37.17
CA VAL A 119 24.75 -19.83 -36.76
C VAL A 119 25.48 -18.64 -37.38
N ALA A 120 26.81 -18.76 -37.57
CA ALA A 120 27.62 -17.72 -38.19
C ALA A 120 27.18 -17.44 -39.66
N SER A 121 26.81 -18.47 -40.43
CA SER A 121 26.32 -18.27 -41.80
C SER A 121 25.05 -17.48 -41.84
N PHE A 122 24.09 -17.73 -40.91
CA PHE A 122 22.83 -16.97 -40.83
C PHE A 122 23.02 -15.50 -40.46
N ILE A 123 24.09 -15.18 -39.76
CA ILE A 123 24.41 -13.79 -39.38
C ILE A 123 25.16 -13.07 -40.51
N GLN A 124 26.08 -13.76 -41.18
CA GLN A 124 27.00 -13.15 -42.16
C GLN A 124 26.47 -13.20 -43.59
N ASP A 125 25.79 -14.29 -43.97
CA ASP A 125 25.34 -14.48 -45.36
C ASP A 125 24.05 -13.68 -45.65
N GLN A 126 24.04 -13.04 -46.82
CA GLN A 126 22.90 -12.24 -47.28
C GLN A 126 22.00 -13.09 -48.18
N ASP A 127 21.28 -14.03 -47.60
CA ASP A 127 20.43 -14.99 -48.31
C ASP A 127 18.93 -14.92 -47.92
N THR A 128 18.10 -15.74 -48.57
CA THR A 128 16.67 -15.83 -48.29
C THR A 128 16.37 -16.48 -46.93
N VAL A 129 17.26 -17.33 -46.44
CA VAL A 129 17.13 -18.01 -45.13
C VAL A 129 17.24 -17.00 -44.00
N ARG A 130 18.20 -16.08 -44.08
CA ARG A 130 18.33 -14.97 -43.10
C ARG A 130 17.06 -14.12 -43.02
N ILE A 131 16.47 -13.79 -44.20
CA ILE A 131 15.22 -13.03 -44.23
C ILE A 131 14.11 -13.78 -43.48
N ALA A 132 13.94 -15.08 -43.77
CA ALA A 132 12.93 -15.91 -43.15
C ALA A 132 13.11 -16.02 -41.62
N LEU A 133 14.34 -16.25 -41.13
CA LEU A 133 14.65 -16.37 -39.71
C LEU A 133 14.41 -15.02 -38.96
N VAL A 134 14.83 -13.92 -39.57
CA VAL A 134 14.62 -12.58 -38.98
C VAL A 134 13.11 -12.27 -38.90
N LEU A 135 12.34 -12.50 -39.94
CA LEU A 135 10.90 -12.27 -39.92
C LEU A 135 10.22 -13.19 -38.90
N LEU A 136 10.60 -14.46 -38.83
CA LEU A 136 10.09 -15.42 -37.87
C LEU A 136 10.38 -14.96 -36.43
N SER A 137 11.56 -14.41 -36.17
CA SER A 137 11.92 -13.91 -34.83
C SER A 137 11.04 -12.73 -34.40
N LYS A 138 10.75 -11.79 -35.29
CA LYS A 138 9.90 -10.63 -34.94
C LYS A 138 8.45 -11.01 -34.71
N ILE A 139 7.91 -11.94 -35.56
CA ILE A 139 6.58 -12.48 -35.38
C ILE A 139 6.48 -13.27 -34.07
N SER A 140 7.45 -14.14 -33.78
CA SER A 140 7.49 -14.92 -32.55
C SER A 140 7.60 -14.01 -31.31
N TYR A 141 8.42 -12.96 -31.38
CA TYR A 141 8.52 -11.97 -30.30
C TYR A 141 7.17 -11.29 -30.00
N PHE A 142 6.43 -10.92 -31.05
CA PHE A 142 5.11 -10.32 -30.86
C PHE A 142 4.16 -11.25 -30.11
N PHE A 143 4.05 -12.52 -30.52
CA PHE A 143 3.15 -13.48 -29.86
C PHE A 143 3.61 -13.84 -28.45
N VAL A 144 4.90 -14.11 -28.24
CA VAL A 144 5.47 -14.39 -26.93
C VAL A 144 5.29 -13.20 -26.00
N GLY A 145 5.51 -11.99 -26.51
CA GLY A 145 5.31 -10.77 -25.74
C GLY A 145 3.86 -10.55 -25.28
N LYS A 146 2.89 -10.80 -26.17
CA LYS A 146 1.46 -10.73 -25.81
C LYS A 146 1.08 -11.79 -24.78
N LEU A 147 1.55 -13.03 -24.97
CA LEU A 147 1.31 -14.12 -24.03
C LEU A 147 1.90 -13.80 -22.64
N LEU A 148 3.16 -13.39 -22.59
CA LEU A 148 3.81 -13.05 -21.34
C LEU A 148 3.10 -11.87 -20.63
N ASN A 149 2.73 -10.83 -21.36
CA ASN A 149 2.01 -9.71 -20.76
C ASN A 149 0.64 -10.13 -20.22
N SER A 150 -0.05 -11.08 -20.85
CA SER A 150 -1.32 -11.61 -20.31
C SER A 150 -1.13 -12.45 -19.05
N LEU A 151 -0.09 -13.28 -19.00
CA LEU A 151 0.24 -14.10 -17.83
C LEU A 151 0.79 -13.30 -16.65
N LEU A 152 1.44 -12.18 -16.95
CA LEU A 152 2.07 -11.33 -15.95
C LEU A 152 1.12 -10.23 -15.40
N PHE A 153 -0.19 -10.32 -15.64
CA PHE A 153 -1.17 -9.27 -15.30
C PHE A 153 -1.36 -9.05 -13.79
N GLU A 154 -1.08 -10.03 -12.94
CA GLU A 154 -1.26 -9.96 -11.47
C GLU A 154 -0.11 -9.25 -10.70
N ARG A 155 0.55 -8.26 -11.30
CA ARG A 155 1.84 -7.70 -10.83
C ARG A 155 1.76 -6.59 -9.77
N GLU A 156 0.59 -6.16 -9.35
CA GLU A 156 0.47 -4.97 -8.50
C GLU A 156 1.08 -5.12 -7.10
N ASN A 157 1.44 -6.33 -6.69
CA ASN A 157 1.74 -6.67 -5.31
C ASN A 157 3.21 -7.04 -5.03
N LEU A 158 4.11 -6.82 -5.99
CA LEU A 158 5.53 -7.10 -5.77
C LEU A 158 6.19 -6.00 -4.93
N ILE A 159 6.92 -6.40 -3.91
CA ILE A 159 7.73 -5.50 -3.08
C ILE A 159 8.96 -5.04 -3.87
N SER A 160 9.47 -3.85 -3.60
CA SER A 160 10.54 -3.21 -4.37
C SER A 160 11.80 -4.09 -4.56
N TRP A 161 12.21 -4.87 -3.56
CA TRP A 161 13.38 -5.76 -3.65
C TRP A 161 13.16 -6.93 -4.62
N GLN A 162 11.92 -7.43 -4.74
CA GLN A 162 11.58 -8.52 -5.68
C GLN A 162 11.76 -8.07 -7.13
N TRP A 163 11.37 -6.81 -7.43
CA TRP A 163 11.63 -6.20 -8.73
C TRP A 163 13.12 -6.09 -9.04
N ILE A 164 13.95 -5.75 -8.02
CA ILE A 164 15.40 -5.65 -8.18
C ILE A 164 16.00 -7.01 -8.50
N VAL A 165 15.66 -8.04 -7.73
CA VAL A 165 16.19 -9.41 -7.93
C VAL A 165 15.84 -9.93 -9.32
N MET A 166 14.57 -9.76 -9.74
CA MET A 166 14.11 -10.17 -11.06
C MET A 166 14.84 -9.39 -12.17
N GLY A 167 15.00 -8.08 -12.00
CA GLY A 167 15.73 -7.22 -12.93
C GLY A 167 17.18 -7.61 -13.08
N CYS A 168 17.91 -7.83 -11.99
CA CYS A 168 19.31 -8.28 -12.00
C CYS A 168 19.49 -9.63 -12.70
N ASN A 169 18.61 -10.61 -12.43
CA ASN A 169 18.64 -11.92 -13.08
C ASN A 169 18.47 -11.79 -14.60
N LEU A 170 17.51 -10.96 -15.05
CA LEU A 170 17.27 -10.73 -16.47
C LEU A 170 18.44 -10.00 -17.16
N VAL A 171 19.01 -8.97 -16.52
CA VAL A 171 20.20 -8.29 -17.04
C VAL A 171 21.38 -9.27 -17.20
N PHE A 172 21.61 -10.14 -16.22
CA PHE A 172 22.63 -11.17 -16.31
C PHE A 172 22.35 -12.13 -17.47
N SER A 173 21.11 -12.55 -17.68
CA SER A 173 20.74 -13.43 -18.79
C SER A 173 20.93 -12.76 -20.16
N ILE A 174 20.70 -11.46 -20.28
CA ILE A 174 20.95 -10.70 -21.52
C ILE A 174 22.46 -10.67 -21.80
N ILE A 175 23.28 -10.30 -20.82
CA ILE A 175 24.74 -10.26 -20.98
C ILE A 175 25.29 -11.63 -21.39
N ALA A 176 24.82 -12.70 -20.74
CA ALA A 176 25.25 -14.05 -21.07
C ALA A 176 24.85 -14.48 -22.48
N GLY A 177 23.63 -14.16 -22.90
CA GLY A 177 23.14 -14.45 -24.25
C GLY A 177 23.88 -13.68 -25.33
N ASP A 178 24.06 -12.36 -25.16
CA ASP A 178 24.84 -11.53 -26.11
C ASP A 178 26.29 -12.01 -26.23
N THR A 179 26.95 -12.33 -25.11
CA THR A 179 28.33 -12.86 -25.16
C THR A 179 28.41 -14.18 -25.90
N MET A 180 27.45 -15.09 -25.75
CA MET A 180 27.42 -16.38 -26.47
C MET A 180 27.22 -16.17 -27.97
N ILE A 181 26.39 -15.24 -28.40
CA ILE A 181 26.23 -14.93 -29.83
C ILE A 181 27.51 -14.34 -30.40
N LEU A 182 28.18 -13.41 -29.68
CA LEU A 182 29.43 -12.82 -30.10
C LEU A 182 30.54 -13.89 -30.26
N VAL A 183 30.63 -14.83 -29.31
CA VAL A 183 31.60 -15.94 -29.39
C VAL A 183 31.37 -16.79 -30.64
N VAL A 184 30.12 -17.16 -30.96
CA VAL A 184 29.78 -17.94 -32.15
C VAL A 184 30.07 -17.17 -33.45
N ARG A 185 29.82 -15.86 -33.46
CA ARG A 185 30.08 -15.00 -34.63
C ARG A 185 31.55 -14.80 -34.91
N ASP A 186 32.34 -14.55 -33.85
CA ASP A 186 33.75 -14.13 -33.99
C ASP A 186 34.71 -15.33 -34.07
N LEU A 187 34.25 -16.54 -33.74
CA LEU A 187 35.03 -17.79 -33.83
C LEU A 187 34.40 -18.71 -34.90
N PRO A 188 34.70 -18.50 -36.18
CA PRO A 188 34.15 -19.35 -37.28
C PRO A 188 34.61 -20.81 -37.22
N SER A 189 35.59 -21.15 -36.36
CA SER A 189 36.03 -22.52 -36.09
C SER A 189 35.11 -23.31 -35.13
N VAL A 190 34.08 -22.71 -34.56
CA VAL A 190 33.13 -23.38 -33.65
C VAL A 190 32.37 -24.46 -34.42
N GLN A 191 32.66 -25.72 -34.09
CA GLN A 191 32.03 -26.87 -34.73
C GLN A 191 30.56 -26.97 -34.34
N MET A 192 29.76 -27.64 -35.21
CA MET A 192 28.32 -27.89 -34.93
C MET A 192 28.09 -28.56 -33.57
N GLN A 193 29.01 -29.39 -33.11
CA GLN A 193 28.97 -30.04 -31.80
C GLN A 193 29.06 -29.02 -30.67
N GLU A 194 29.93 -28.03 -30.75
CA GLU A 194 30.12 -26.96 -29.76
C GLU A 194 28.91 -26.02 -29.71
N GLN A 195 28.28 -25.71 -30.87
CA GLN A 195 27.07 -24.92 -30.96
C GLN A 195 25.93 -25.57 -30.20
N LYS A 196 25.82 -26.91 -30.15
CA LYS A 196 24.83 -27.63 -29.34
C LYS A 196 25.02 -27.41 -27.85
N TRP A 197 26.28 -27.38 -27.37
CA TRP A 197 26.57 -27.07 -25.96
C TRP A 197 26.21 -25.61 -25.60
N ILE A 198 26.49 -24.68 -26.50
CA ILE A 198 26.11 -23.28 -26.33
C ILE A 198 24.58 -23.15 -26.24
N LEU A 199 23.85 -23.82 -27.13
CA LEU A 199 22.38 -23.86 -27.08
C LEU A 199 21.89 -24.42 -25.73
N LEU A 200 22.47 -25.52 -25.26
CA LEU A 200 22.13 -26.11 -23.97
C LEU A 200 22.34 -25.11 -22.82
N CYS A 201 23.48 -24.41 -22.80
CA CYS A 201 23.76 -23.36 -21.80
C CYS A 201 22.71 -22.24 -21.84
N VAL A 202 22.34 -21.76 -23.03
CA VAL A 202 21.30 -20.74 -23.19
C VAL A 202 19.94 -21.24 -22.67
N CYS A 203 19.56 -22.48 -23.00
CA CYS A 203 18.34 -23.09 -22.47
C CYS A 203 18.34 -23.20 -20.94
N CYS A 204 19.48 -23.56 -20.34
CA CYS A 204 19.64 -23.62 -18.88
C CYS A 204 19.47 -22.23 -18.25
N ILE A 205 20.06 -21.18 -18.83
CA ILE A 205 19.91 -19.79 -18.34
C ILE A 205 18.44 -19.38 -18.39
N TRP A 206 17.71 -19.67 -19.45
CA TRP A 206 16.29 -19.35 -19.58
C TRP A 206 15.44 -20.12 -18.57
N LEU A 207 15.74 -21.40 -18.37
CA LEU A 207 15.06 -22.21 -17.37
C LEU A 207 15.27 -21.61 -15.96
N MET A 208 16.48 -21.19 -15.64
CA MET A 208 16.76 -20.47 -14.38
C MET A 208 15.97 -19.17 -14.27
N CYS A 209 15.83 -18.38 -15.32
CA CYS A 209 14.99 -17.18 -15.33
C CYS A 209 13.51 -17.48 -15.05
N LEU A 210 12.99 -18.56 -15.66
CA LEU A 210 11.61 -19.01 -15.41
C LEU A 210 11.41 -19.48 -13.95
N ILE A 211 12.35 -20.28 -13.44
CA ILE A 211 12.30 -20.74 -12.05
C ILE A 211 12.31 -19.55 -11.07
N MET A 212 13.22 -18.60 -11.28
CA MET A 212 13.29 -17.37 -10.47
C MET A 212 11.98 -16.57 -10.53
N TYR A 213 11.38 -16.46 -11.71
CA TYR A 213 10.08 -15.82 -11.85
C TYR A 213 9.01 -16.51 -10.98
N PHE A 214 8.91 -17.84 -11.04
CA PHE A 214 7.96 -18.60 -10.22
C PHE A 214 8.23 -18.45 -8.71
N ILE A 215 9.51 -18.47 -8.30
CA ILE A 215 9.88 -18.26 -6.90
C ILE A 215 9.44 -16.88 -6.42
N VAL A 216 9.70 -15.83 -7.21
CA VAL A 216 9.30 -14.46 -6.87
C VAL A 216 7.78 -14.32 -6.78
N GLN A 217 7.04 -14.94 -7.69
CA GLN A 217 5.56 -14.98 -7.67
C GLN A 217 5.04 -15.70 -6.41
N GLN A 218 5.60 -16.86 -6.09
CA GLN A 218 5.21 -17.61 -4.89
C GLN A 218 5.46 -16.80 -3.61
N MET A 219 6.65 -16.19 -3.50
CA MET A 219 6.97 -15.33 -2.34
C MET A 219 6.04 -14.11 -2.23
N SER A 220 5.61 -13.54 -3.35
CA SER A 220 4.65 -12.43 -3.36
C SER A 220 3.30 -12.87 -2.81
N LYS A 221 2.81 -14.03 -3.27
CA LYS A 221 1.55 -14.62 -2.82
C LYS A 221 1.58 -14.97 -1.32
N ASP A 222 2.68 -15.56 -0.86
CA ASP A 222 2.86 -15.91 0.54
C ASP A 222 2.86 -14.67 1.45
N ASN A 223 3.49 -13.57 0.99
CA ASN A 223 3.49 -12.31 1.73
C ASN A 223 2.09 -11.67 1.82
N GLN A 224 1.30 -11.75 0.75
CA GLN A 224 -0.11 -11.29 0.78
C GLN A 224 -0.93 -12.10 1.76
N THR A 225 -0.84 -13.42 1.68
CA THR A 225 -1.57 -14.32 2.59
C THR A 225 -1.20 -14.07 4.07
N LYS A 226 0.09 -13.80 4.35
CA LYS A 226 0.54 -13.41 5.69
C LYS A 226 -0.09 -12.10 6.15
N LEU A 227 -0.10 -11.07 5.29
CA LEU A 227 -0.69 -9.77 5.61
C LEU A 227 -2.19 -9.88 5.86
N GLU A 228 -2.91 -10.63 5.03
CA GLU A 228 -4.34 -10.90 5.21
C GLU A 228 -4.62 -11.64 6.52
N TYR A 229 -3.78 -12.62 6.86
CA TYR A 229 -3.88 -13.35 8.13
C TYR A 229 -3.65 -12.43 9.34
N GLU A 230 -2.65 -11.55 9.30
CA GLU A 230 -2.39 -10.58 10.37
C GLU A 230 -3.57 -9.61 10.55
N LEU A 231 -4.12 -9.08 9.45
CA LEU A 231 -5.30 -8.21 9.48
C LEU A 231 -6.53 -8.94 10.03
N MET A 232 -6.74 -10.21 9.66
CA MET A 232 -7.85 -11.02 10.16
C MET A 232 -7.71 -11.27 11.67
N LYS A 233 -6.51 -11.57 12.14
CA LYS A 233 -6.20 -11.78 13.57
C LYS A 233 -6.43 -10.49 14.39
N GLU A 234 -6.02 -9.35 13.86
CA GLU A 234 -6.26 -8.05 14.50
C GLU A 234 -7.77 -7.75 14.59
N LYS A 235 -8.51 -8.00 13.50
CA LYS A 235 -9.96 -7.83 13.46
C LYS A 235 -10.68 -8.77 14.46
N GLU A 236 -10.22 -10.02 14.59
CA GLU A 236 -10.75 -10.97 15.57
C GLU A 236 -10.52 -10.48 17.01
N LYS A 237 -9.32 -9.91 17.28
CA LYS A 237 -9.02 -9.33 18.60
C LYS A 237 -9.96 -8.18 18.93
N TYR A 238 -10.16 -7.23 18.02
CA TYR A 238 -11.11 -6.13 18.21
C TYR A 238 -12.55 -6.61 18.41
N SER A 239 -12.96 -7.65 17.69
CA SER A 239 -14.29 -8.23 17.83
C SER A 239 -14.48 -8.85 19.22
N LYS A 240 -13.48 -9.55 19.75
CA LYS A 240 -13.52 -10.13 21.11
C LYS A 240 -13.58 -9.04 22.18
N GLU A 241 -12.74 -8.02 22.08
CA GLU A 241 -12.74 -6.88 23.00
C GLU A 241 -14.12 -6.16 23.01
N SER A 242 -14.69 -5.93 21.84
CA SER A 242 -16.04 -5.34 21.73
C SER A 242 -17.12 -6.21 22.35
N MET A 243 -17.02 -7.54 22.18
CA MET A 243 -17.98 -8.47 22.74
C MET A 243 -17.89 -8.56 24.27
N GLU A 244 -16.69 -8.44 24.85
CA GLU A 244 -16.50 -8.35 26.30
C GLU A 244 -17.10 -7.05 26.88
N ILE A 245 -16.93 -5.93 26.19
CA ILE A 245 -17.55 -4.65 26.61
C ILE A 245 -19.08 -4.74 26.58
N ILE A 246 -19.65 -5.29 25.50
CA ILE A 246 -21.10 -5.51 25.39
C ILE A 246 -21.60 -6.45 26.49
N LYS A 247 -20.87 -7.53 26.79
CA LYS A 247 -21.24 -8.47 27.82
C LYS A 247 -21.25 -7.79 29.20
N ARG A 248 -20.22 -7.04 29.54
CA ARG A 248 -20.12 -6.28 30.80
C ARG A 248 -21.26 -5.27 30.91
N SER A 249 -21.55 -4.51 29.88
CA SER A 249 -22.68 -3.55 29.87
C SER A 249 -24.03 -4.25 30.06
N ASN A 250 -24.23 -5.43 29.48
CA ASN A 250 -25.47 -6.19 29.67
C ASN A 250 -25.57 -6.77 31.11
N GLU A 251 -24.47 -7.15 31.73
CA GLU A 251 -24.44 -7.58 33.14
C GLU A 251 -24.80 -6.42 34.06
N GLU A 252 -24.21 -5.23 33.87
CA GLU A 252 -24.53 -4.00 34.62
C GLU A 252 -26.00 -3.60 34.46
N LEU A 253 -26.56 -3.67 33.24
CA LEU A 253 -27.99 -3.41 33.01
C LEU A 253 -28.89 -4.43 33.72
N ARG A 254 -28.46 -5.69 33.81
CA ARG A 254 -29.21 -6.74 34.50
C ARG A 254 -29.24 -6.50 36.00
N GLU A 255 -28.10 -6.14 36.60
CA GLU A 255 -27.98 -5.77 38.01
C GLU A 255 -28.83 -4.54 38.32
N PHE A 256 -28.77 -3.50 37.49
CA PHE A 256 -29.59 -2.30 37.63
C PHE A 256 -31.09 -2.62 37.57
N LYS A 257 -31.52 -3.45 36.62
CA LYS A 257 -32.93 -3.88 36.53
C LYS A 257 -33.38 -4.65 37.78
N HIS A 258 -32.50 -5.49 38.32
CA HIS A 258 -32.77 -6.24 39.56
C HIS A 258 -32.91 -5.30 40.75
N ASP A 259 -32.00 -4.31 40.89
CA ASP A 259 -32.03 -3.33 41.97
C ASP A 259 -33.28 -2.43 41.89
N LEU A 260 -33.65 -1.95 40.70
CA LEU A 260 -34.89 -1.22 40.49
C LEU A 260 -36.12 -2.02 40.92
N LYS A 261 -36.18 -3.31 40.59
CA LYS A 261 -37.28 -4.18 40.99
C LYS A 261 -37.39 -4.28 42.50
N ASN A 262 -36.21 -4.44 43.19
CA ASN A 262 -36.14 -4.53 44.64
C ASN A 262 -36.55 -3.22 45.36
N TYR A 263 -36.41 -2.09 44.73
CA TYR A 263 -36.89 -0.79 45.26
C TYR A 263 -38.40 -0.54 44.95
N LEU A 264 -38.90 -0.96 43.79
CA LEU A 264 -40.27 -0.70 43.36
C LEU A 264 -41.28 -1.65 44.04
N LEU A 265 -40.88 -2.91 44.32
CA LEU A 265 -41.79 -3.86 44.99
C LEU A 265 -42.26 -3.43 46.39
N PRO A 266 -41.36 -3.02 47.33
CA PRO A 266 -41.75 -2.49 48.62
C PRO A 266 -42.60 -1.23 48.54
N LEU A 267 -42.36 -0.36 47.54
CA LEU A 267 -43.14 0.85 47.32
C LEU A 267 -44.59 0.51 46.91
N GLN A 268 -44.79 -0.51 46.10
CA GLN A 268 -46.11 -0.95 45.68
C GLN A 268 -46.93 -1.51 46.81
N GLU A 269 -46.30 -2.24 47.75
CA GLU A 269 -46.93 -2.76 48.96
C GLU A 269 -47.20 -1.67 50.00
N ALA A 270 -46.31 -0.67 50.09
CA ALA A 270 -46.36 0.38 51.06
C ALA A 270 -47.29 1.57 50.72
N MET A 271 -47.68 1.70 49.42
CA MET A 271 -48.55 2.78 48.96
C MET A 271 -49.90 2.85 49.71
N GLU A 272 -50.35 1.77 50.36
CA GLU A 272 -51.63 1.72 51.13
C GLU A 272 -51.43 2.04 52.59
N THR A 273 -50.24 2.02 53.18
CA THR A 273 -50.05 2.05 54.64
C THR A 273 -48.89 2.93 55.17
N MET A 274 -48.04 3.51 54.33
CA MET A 274 -46.88 4.29 54.80
C MET A 274 -47.19 5.78 55.04
N PRO A 275 -46.59 6.39 56.12
CA PRO A 275 -46.64 7.81 56.36
C PRO A 275 -45.92 8.57 55.22
N GLN A 276 -46.42 9.73 54.81
CA GLN A 276 -45.94 10.55 53.71
C GLN A 276 -44.46 10.94 53.86
N SER A 277 -43.92 11.02 55.09
CA SER A 277 -42.50 11.32 55.36
C SER A 277 -41.53 10.20 55.06
N GLU A 278 -41.97 8.93 55.10
CA GLU A 278 -41.11 7.77 54.74
C GLU A 278 -41.14 7.54 53.23
N MET A 279 -42.24 7.80 52.57
CA MET A 279 -42.40 7.74 51.13
C MET A 279 -41.41 8.71 50.42
N VAL A 280 -41.27 9.90 50.96
CA VAL A 280 -40.33 10.90 50.43
C VAL A 280 -38.88 10.38 50.51
N LYS A 281 -38.45 9.75 51.61
CA LYS A 281 -37.09 9.22 51.79
C LYS A 281 -36.78 8.06 50.83
N VAL A 282 -37.76 7.22 50.52
CA VAL A 282 -37.59 6.12 49.57
C VAL A 282 -37.54 6.67 48.13
N TRP A 283 -38.38 7.67 47.85
CA TRP A 283 -38.38 8.38 46.56
C TRP A 283 -37.09 9.14 46.31
N GLU A 284 -36.51 9.80 47.33
CA GLU A 284 -35.21 10.45 47.27
C GLU A 284 -34.09 9.43 46.98
N LYS A 285 -34.10 8.28 47.63
CA LYS A 285 -33.13 7.21 47.34
C LYS A 285 -33.24 6.62 45.95
N ILE A 286 -34.44 6.49 45.44
CA ILE A 286 -34.66 6.00 44.05
C ILE A 286 -34.24 7.07 43.07
N ASN A 287 -34.64 8.33 43.29
CA ASN A 287 -34.22 9.43 42.42
C ASN A 287 -32.70 9.59 42.42
N GLN A 288 -32.03 9.47 43.57
CA GLN A 288 -30.57 9.54 43.66
C GLN A 288 -29.91 8.40 42.85
N LYS A 289 -30.43 7.17 42.92
CA LYS A 289 -29.92 6.05 42.09
C LYS A 289 -30.29 6.20 40.60
N ILE A 290 -31.45 6.79 40.28
CA ILE A 290 -31.82 7.12 38.90
C ILE A 290 -30.97 8.27 38.37
N GLU A 291 -30.64 9.27 39.18
CA GLU A 291 -29.70 10.33 38.82
C GLU A 291 -28.29 9.84 38.59
N ASP A 292 -27.81 8.87 39.39
CA ASP A 292 -26.53 8.19 39.17
C ASP A 292 -26.51 7.43 37.86
N VAL A 293 -27.65 7.00 37.34
CA VAL A 293 -27.81 6.33 36.03
C VAL A 293 -28.23 7.30 34.93
N GLN A 294 -28.96 8.36 35.24
CA GLN A 294 -29.39 9.40 34.27
C GLN A 294 -28.26 10.35 33.85
N THR A 295 -27.09 10.28 34.43
CA THR A 295 -25.91 10.96 33.89
C THR A 295 -25.35 10.27 32.63
N LEU A 296 -26.09 9.33 32.06
CA LEU A 296 -25.78 8.79 30.73
C LEU A 296 -26.08 9.86 29.67
N ILE A 297 -25.05 10.22 28.96
CA ILE A 297 -25.13 11.14 27.85
C ILE A 297 -25.90 10.48 26.71
N GLN A 298 -26.85 11.19 26.14
CA GLN A 298 -27.65 10.78 25.00
C GLN A 298 -27.54 11.84 23.91
N THR A 299 -26.66 11.63 22.94
CA THR A 299 -26.48 12.48 21.78
C THR A 299 -27.43 12.11 20.64
N GLY A 300 -28.05 10.92 20.73
CA GLY A 300 -28.82 10.28 19.68
C GLY A 300 -28.00 9.29 18.83
N ASN A 301 -26.68 9.26 19.00
CA ASN A 301 -25.78 8.29 18.39
C ASN A 301 -25.35 7.25 19.42
N SER A 302 -25.97 6.08 19.37
CA SER A 302 -25.78 5.02 20.38
C SER A 302 -24.33 4.53 20.51
N TYR A 303 -23.55 4.58 19.44
CA TYR A 303 -22.15 4.16 19.46
C TYR A 303 -21.26 5.19 20.19
N VAL A 304 -21.44 6.46 19.88
CA VAL A 304 -20.78 7.59 20.54
C VAL A 304 -21.18 7.66 22.00
N ASP A 305 -22.48 7.53 22.30
CA ASP A 305 -23.04 7.53 23.65
C ASP A 305 -22.40 6.44 24.52
N SER A 306 -22.30 5.22 23.99
CA SER A 306 -21.67 4.10 24.69
C SER A 306 -20.21 4.39 25.03
N MET A 307 -19.43 4.92 24.08
CA MET A 307 -18.03 5.26 24.30
C MET A 307 -17.84 6.36 25.36
N ILE A 308 -18.61 7.46 25.24
CA ILE A 308 -18.54 8.57 26.17
C ILE A 308 -18.89 8.12 27.58
N ASN A 309 -20.02 7.41 27.73
CA ASN A 309 -20.49 6.93 29.02
C ASN A 309 -19.51 5.92 29.67
N THR A 310 -18.92 5.03 28.89
CA THR A 310 -17.89 4.09 29.35
C THR A 310 -16.68 4.84 29.91
N LYS A 311 -16.17 5.85 29.19
CA LYS A 311 -15.00 6.61 29.64
C LYS A 311 -15.30 7.50 30.85
N ILE A 312 -16.50 8.08 30.94
CA ILE A 312 -16.95 8.84 32.13
C ILE A 312 -17.05 7.91 33.34
N THR A 313 -17.63 6.74 33.19
CA THR A 313 -17.74 5.74 34.26
C THR A 313 -16.37 5.30 34.75
N LEU A 314 -15.44 5.05 33.83
CA LEU A 314 -14.05 4.71 34.17
C LEU A 314 -13.39 5.84 34.98
N ALA A 315 -13.50 7.11 34.55
CA ALA A 315 -12.92 8.24 35.25
C ALA A 315 -13.51 8.38 36.67
N ARG A 316 -14.84 8.25 36.82
CA ARG A 316 -15.53 8.29 38.11
C ARG A 316 -15.12 7.13 39.04
N SER A 317 -14.90 5.93 38.51
CA SER A 317 -14.38 4.82 39.32
C SER A 317 -13.00 5.10 39.93
N GLU A 318 -12.24 5.97 39.29
CA GLU A 318 -10.94 6.48 39.78
C GLU A 318 -11.06 7.77 40.63
N LYS A 319 -12.26 8.13 41.06
CA LYS A 319 -12.58 9.30 41.88
C LYS A 319 -12.27 10.63 41.18
N VAL A 320 -12.35 10.66 39.87
CA VAL A 320 -12.23 11.88 39.06
C VAL A 320 -13.64 12.45 38.84
N ASP A 321 -13.86 13.70 39.17
CA ASP A 321 -15.09 14.42 38.87
C ASP A 321 -15.13 14.76 37.39
N VAL A 322 -16.20 14.37 36.67
CA VAL A 322 -16.31 14.59 35.22
C VAL A 322 -17.48 15.47 34.94
N LYS A 323 -17.21 16.65 34.39
CA LYS A 323 -18.19 17.58 33.87
C LYS A 323 -18.25 17.42 32.35
N CYS A 324 -19.38 17.05 31.81
CA CYS A 324 -19.57 16.84 30.39
C CYS A 324 -20.71 17.71 29.84
N THR A 325 -20.41 18.51 28.85
CA THR A 325 -21.39 19.36 28.14
C THR A 325 -21.32 19.05 26.65
N ILE A 326 -22.40 18.58 26.07
CA ILE A 326 -22.51 18.27 24.66
C ILE A 326 -23.65 19.10 24.05
N LEU A 327 -23.31 19.95 23.09
CA LEU A 327 -24.19 20.86 22.39
C LEU A 327 -24.32 20.49 20.89
N SER A 328 -24.27 19.19 20.58
CA SER A 328 -24.40 18.64 19.22
C SER A 328 -25.17 17.32 19.26
N LYS A 329 -25.89 17.01 18.20
CA LYS A 329 -26.51 15.70 17.99
C LYS A 329 -25.57 14.64 17.40
N MET A 330 -24.30 14.97 17.18
CA MET A 330 -23.28 14.07 16.61
C MET A 330 -23.66 13.52 15.22
N GLU A 331 -24.44 14.27 14.45
CA GLU A 331 -24.83 13.90 13.08
C GLU A 331 -23.73 14.33 12.09
N GLY A 332 -23.50 13.55 11.05
CA GLY A 332 -22.56 13.89 9.96
C GLY A 332 -21.06 13.73 10.29
N ILE A 333 -20.73 13.11 11.42
CA ILE A 333 -19.36 12.72 11.77
C ILE A 333 -19.12 11.23 11.51
N ASP A 334 -17.85 10.83 11.36
CA ASP A 334 -17.47 9.42 11.35
C ASP A 334 -17.36 8.92 12.81
N ASP A 335 -18.29 8.06 13.20
CA ASP A 335 -18.41 7.55 14.57
C ASP A 335 -17.14 6.85 15.05
N LEU A 336 -16.53 6.03 14.18
CA LEU A 336 -15.31 5.27 14.51
C LEU A 336 -14.11 6.19 14.76
N GLU A 337 -13.96 7.20 13.90
CA GLU A 337 -12.86 8.15 13.99
C GLU A 337 -13.05 9.07 15.19
N PHE A 338 -14.27 9.53 15.46
CA PHE A 338 -14.58 10.31 16.67
C PHE A 338 -14.28 9.49 17.93
N CYS A 339 -14.79 8.27 18.03
CA CYS A 339 -14.57 7.40 19.19
C CYS A 339 -13.09 7.08 19.40
N THR A 340 -12.32 6.90 18.31
CA THR A 340 -10.87 6.70 18.39
C THR A 340 -10.16 7.90 18.99
N VAL A 341 -10.48 9.11 18.56
CA VAL A 341 -9.90 10.35 19.10
C VAL A 341 -10.33 10.59 20.54
N PHE A 342 -11.64 10.54 20.81
CA PHE A 342 -12.21 10.74 22.12
C PHE A 342 -11.63 9.76 23.15
N GLY A 343 -11.61 8.47 22.81
CA GLY A 343 -11.09 7.43 23.69
C GLY A 343 -9.63 7.66 24.09
N ASN A 344 -8.75 7.97 23.12
CA ASN A 344 -7.35 8.25 23.38
C ASN A 344 -7.13 9.53 24.21
N LEU A 345 -7.88 10.59 23.94
CA LEU A 345 -7.77 11.85 24.70
C LEU A 345 -8.27 11.66 26.13
N MET A 346 -9.37 10.94 26.35
CA MET A 346 -9.88 10.61 27.68
C MET A 346 -8.92 9.72 28.47
N ASP A 347 -8.32 8.71 27.85
CA ASP A 347 -7.32 7.86 28.52
C ASP A 347 -6.11 8.68 28.98
N ASN A 348 -5.66 9.62 28.16
CA ASN A 348 -4.59 10.54 28.53
C ASN A 348 -4.99 11.46 29.70
N ALA A 349 -6.21 11.98 29.68
CA ALA A 349 -6.73 12.84 30.75
C ALA A 349 -6.85 12.07 32.08
N ILE A 350 -7.43 10.87 32.06
CA ILE A 350 -7.55 10.00 33.24
C ILE A 350 -6.16 9.67 33.82
N GLU A 351 -5.20 9.35 32.94
CA GLU A 351 -3.83 9.07 33.38
C GLU A 351 -3.13 10.29 33.98
N ALA A 352 -3.38 11.48 33.43
CA ALA A 352 -2.83 12.72 34.02
C ALA A 352 -3.42 12.98 35.39
N GLU A 353 -4.72 12.80 35.56
CA GLU A 353 -5.43 12.98 36.84
C GLU A 353 -4.97 12.01 37.94
N ARG A 354 -4.47 10.82 37.59
CA ARG A 354 -3.86 9.89 38.57
C ARG A 354 -2.66 10.50 39.28
N LYS A 355 -1.96 11.42 38.63
CA LYS A 355 -0.74 12.08 39.15
C LYS A 355 -1.06 13.32 39.97
N VAL A 356 -2.28 13.83 39.91
CA VAL A 356 -2.72 15.03 40.67
C VAL A 356 -3.02 14.66 42.12
N THR A 357 -2.46 15.41 43.04
CA THR A 357 -2.63 15.20 44.49
C THR A 357 -3.85 15.92 45.08
N GLY A 358 -4.45 16.85 44.34
CA GLY A 358 -5.60 17.67 44.79
C GLY A 358 -6.98 17.14 44.29
N LYS A 359 -7.93 18.08 44.14
CA LYS A 359 -9.23 17.78 43.56
C LYS A 359 -9.07 17.40 42.06
N LYS A 360 -9.45 16.20 41.72
CA LYS A 360 -9.37 15.64 40.37
C LYS A 360 -10.61 16.03 39.55
N GLU A 361 -10.39 16.59 38.38
CA GLU A 361 -11.51 17.08 37.56
C GLU A 361 -11.17 16.99 36.07
N ILE A 362 -12.07 16.39 35.28
CA ILE A 362 -12.03 16.39 33.81
C ILE A 362 -13.24 17.15 33.32
N ILE A 363 -13.02 18.06 32.34
CA ILE A 363 -14.07 18.82 31.70
C ILE A 363 -14.09 18.40 30.22
N ILE A 364 -15.27 17.95 29.76
CA ILE A 364 -15.51 17.56 28.37
C ILE A 364 -16.49 18.56 27.79
N PHE A 365 -16.14 19.16 26.67
CA PHE A 365 -16.99 20.09 25.95
C PHE A 365 -17.06 19.71 24.48
N VAL A 366 -18.27 19.52 23.97
CA VAL A 366 -18.50 19.23 22.55
C VAL A 366 -19.54 20.22 22.02
N GLU A 367 -19.18 20.93 20.97
CA GLU A 367 -20.06 21.86 20.27
C GLU A 367 -19.98 21.73 18.76
N GLU A 368 -21.07 22.01 18.09
CA GLU A 368 -21.13 22.13 16.64
C GLU A 368 -21.21 23.60 16.26
N LYS A 369 -20.29 24.04 15.38
CA LYS A 369 -20.25 25.41 14.92
C LYS A 369 -19.70 25.51 13.49
N MET A 370 -20.40 26.23 12.62
CA MET A 370 -19.97 26.52 11.24
C MET A 370 -19.58 25.28 10.42
N GLY A 371 -20.27 24.14 10.59
CA GLY A 371 -20.00 22.91 9.86
C GLY A 371 -18.82 22.10 10.43
N TYR A 372 -18.38 22.39 11.65
CA TYR A 372 -17.35 21.65 12.36
C TYR A 372 -17.85 21.21 13.73
N LEU A 373 -17.46 20.01 14.13
CA LEU A 373 -17.62 19.53 15.50
C LEU A 373 -16.32 19.78 16.27
N ARG A 374 -16.36 20.55 17.34
CA ARG A 374 -15.28 20.81 18.26
C ARG A 374 -15.43 19.93 19.49
N LEU A 375 -14.44 19.11 19.75
CA LEU A 375 -14.25 18.34 20.99
C LEU A 375 -13.12 18.95 21.77
N GLU A 376 -13.35 19.32 23.01
CA GLU A 376 -12.35 19.78 23.94
C GLU A 376 -12.38 18.96 25.22
N ILE A 377 -11.23 18.44 25.62
CA ILE A 377 -11.05 17.70 26.87
C ILE A 377 -9.98 18.42 27.68
N GLN A 378 -10.34 18.79 28.92
CA GLN A 378 -9.46 19.49 29.84
C GLN A 378 -9.26 18.64 31.10
N ASN A 379 -8.05 18.56 31.57
CA ASN A 379 -7.68 17.90 32.83
C ASN A 379 -6.71 18.75 33.63
N LYS A 380 -6.63 18.52 34.93
CA LYS A 380 -5.69 19.24 35.81
C LYS A 380 -4.25 18.79 35.64
N ILE A 381 -3.34 19.73 35.82
CA ILE A 381 -1.88 19.50 35.83
C ILE A 381 -1.25 20.21 37.01
N GLU A 382 -0.25 19.61 37.66
CA GLU A 382 0.55 20.24 38.72
C GLU A 382 1.74 21.03 38.18
N LYS A 383 2.23 20.67 36.99
CA LYS A 383 3.34 21.32 36.29
C LYS A 383 3.04 21.40 34.81
N SER A 384 3.57 22.42 34.14
CA SER A 384 3.41 22.60 32.71
C SER A 384 3.98 21.40 31.95
N VAL A 385 3.11 20.67 31.24
CA VAL A 385 3.45 19.52 30.38
C VAL A 385 4.13 19.99 29.10
N LEU A 386 3.66 21.12 28.52
CA LEU A 386 4.20 21.66 27.28
C LEU A 386 5.61 22.24 27.43
N ASN A 387 5.95 22.78 28.61
CA ASN A 387 7.30 23.26 28.89
C ASN A 387 8.30 22.11 29.09
N GLU A 388 7.85 21.00 29.72
CA GLU A 388 8.71 19.84 29.96
C GLU A 388 8.82 18.92 28.74
N ASN A 389 7.78 18.87 27.90
CA ASN A 389 7.69 17.97 26.71
C ASN A 389 6.88 18.61 25.59
N SER A 390 7.47 19.60 24.91
CA SER A 390 6.82 20.36 23.82
C SER A 390 6.35 19.50 22.65
N SER A 391 6.96 18.33 22.45
CA SER A 391 6.62 17.39 21.38
C SER A 391 5.62 16.30 21.80
N LEU A 392 5.16 16.32 23.07
CA LEU A 392 4.23 15.36 23.66
C LEU A 392 4.65 13.88 23.42
N ASN A 393 5.97 13.63 23.41
CA ASN A 393 6.49 12.28 23.30
C ASN A 393 6.23 11.50 24.61
N THR A 394 5.93 10.22 24.49
CA THR A 394 5.66 9.37 25.65
C THR A 394 6.85 9.31 26.60
N THR A 395 6.61 9.53 27.89
CA THR A 395 7.62 9.46 28.97
C THR A 395 7.73 8.06 29.59
N LYS A 396 6.98 7.06 29.08
CA LYS A 396 6.93 5.70 29.63
C LYS A 396 8.09 4.84 29.13
N LYS A 397 8.67 4.03 30.06
CA LYS A 397 9.79 3.11 29.78
C LYS A 397 9.45 1.90 28.92
N ASP A 398 8.18 1.55 28.78
CA ASP A 398 7.72 0.42 27.95
C ASP A 398 7.29 0.88 26.56
N THR A 399 8.20 0.74 25.60
CA THR A 399 8.06 1.17 24.20
C THR A 399 7.19 0.25 23.33
N SER A 400 6.76 -0.91 23.82
CA SER A 400 6.07 -1.91 23.00
C SER A 400 4.54 -1.74 22.91
N SER A 401 3.90 -1.00 23.84
CA SER A 401 2.43 -0.84 23.85
C SER A 401 1.92 0.60 24.04
N HIS A 402 2.78 1.56 24.39
CA HIS A 402 2.36 2.91 24.78
C HIS A 402 3.20 3.99 24.10
N GLY A 403 2.65 4.74 23.26
CA GLY A 403 3.15 5.80 22.36
C GLY A 403 2.28 5.84 21.12
N ILE A 404 1.35 4.88 21.04
CA ILE A 404 0.42 4.71 19.93
C ILE A 404 -0.70 5.75 19.98
N GLY A 405 -1.15 6.18 21.19
CA GLY A 405 -2.31 7.04 21.37
C GLY A 405 -2.16 8.42 20.70
N HIS A 406 -1.10 9.16 20.98
CA HIS A 406 -0.89 10.48 20.36
C HIS A 406 -0.68 10.41 18.85
N LYS A 407 0.09 9.40 18.37
CA LYS A 407 0.28 9.15 16.93
C LYS A 407 -1.03 8.72 16.27
N SER A 408 -1.82 7.89 16.96
CA SER A 408 -3.13 7.47 16.49
C SER A 408 -4.07 8.64 16.33
N VAL A 409 -4.21 9.50 17.36
CA VAL A 409 -5.04 10.71 17.30
C VAL A 409 -4.62 11.62 16.14
N LYS A 410 -3.32 11.92 16.01
CA LYS A 410 -2.82 12.76 14.93
C LYS A 410 -3.13 12.17 13.55
N ARG A 411 -2.88 10.88 13.36
CA ARG A 411 -3.15 10.18 12.09
C ARG A 411 -4.65 10.17 11.77
N THR A 412 -5.50 9.95 12.78
CA THR A 412 -6.96 9.97 12.60
C THR A 412 -7.45 11.35 12.20
N MET A 413 -6.95 12.41 12.87
CA MET A 413 -7.31 13.79 12.52
C MET A 413 -6.84 14.18 11.12
N GLU A 414 -5.64 13.79 10.71
CA GLU A 414 -5.15 13.97 9.33
C GLU A 414 -6.04 13.26 8.30
N LYS A 415 -6.50 12.04 8.61
CA LYS A 415 -7.37 11.23 7.74
C LYS A 415 -8.74 11.88 7.52
N VAL A 416 -9.34 12.45 8.54
CA VAL A 416 -10.65 13.12 8.44
C VAL A 416 -10.56 14.56 7.95
N GLY A 417 -9.34 15.09 7.72
CA GLY A 417 -9.14 16.50 7.37
C GLY A 417 -9.44 17.46 8.51
N GLY A 418 -9.35 16.98 9.76
CA GLY A 418 -9.58 17.76 10.97
C GLY A 418 -8.31 18.42 11.50
N ALA A 419 -8.45 19.17 12.60
CA ALA A 419 -7.36 19.85 13.29
C ALA A 419 -7.25 19.39 14.74
N LEU A 420 -6.01 19.31 15.25
CA LEU A 420 -5.70 18.95 16.63
C LEU A 420 -4.78 19.99 17.25
N LYS A 421 -5.14 20.50 18.42
CA LYS A 421 -4.37 21.48 19.16
C LYS A 421 -4.28 21.12 20.64
N TYR A 422 -3.12 21.38 21.23
CA TYR A 422 -2.88 21.26 22.66
C TYR A 422 -2.43 22.61 23.22
N TYR A 423 -2.96 22.97 24.38
CA TYR A 423 -2.58 24.21 25.06
C TYR A 423 -2.84 24.09 26.56
N GLU A 424 -2.33 25.03 27.30
CA GLU A 424 -2.50 25.11 28.77
C GLU A 424 -3.18 26.42 29.14
N THR A 425 -4.09 26.36 30.11
CA THR A 425 -4.79 27.53 30.64
C THR A 425 -4.83 27.44 32.17
N GLY A 426 -4.00 28.20 32.85
CA GLY A 426 -3.85 28.09 34.31
C GLY A 426 -3.30 26.73 34.72
N ASP A 427 -4.06 26.00 35.55
CA ASP A 427 -3.76 24.65 36.01
C ASP A 427 -4.40 23.53 35.15
N LEU A 428 -4.90 23.87 33.96
CA LEU A 428 -5.56 22.94 33.06
C LEU A 428 -4.72 22.69 31.80
N PHE A 429 -4.58 21.42 31.43
CA PHE A 429 -4.12 20.99 30.13
C PHE A 429 -5.35 20.74 29.22
N CYS A 430 -5.34 21.30 28.04
CA CYS A 430 -6.45 21.29 27.11
C CYS A 430 -6.05 20.58 25.81
N ALA A 431 -6.83 19.60 25.41
CA ALA A 431 -6.73 18.93 24.12
C ALA A 431 -7.98 19.26 23.30
N GLU A 432 -7.80 19.92 22.17
CA GLU A 432 -8.85 20.36 21.27
C GLU A 432 -8.74 19.65 19.93
N ALA A 433 -9.81 18.96 19.51
CA ALA A 433 -9.93 18.30 18.22
C ALA A 433 -11.15 18.86 17.46
N VAL A 434 -10.94 19.23 16.20
CA VAL A 434 -11.96 19.83 15.33
C VAL A 434 -12.19 18.91 14.13
N PHE A 435 -13.40 18.38 14.00
CA PHE A 435 -13.81 17.46 12.93
C PHE A 435 -14.67 18.21 11.90
N PRO A 436 -14.44 18.05 10.60
CA PRO A 436 -15.39 18.54 9.60
C PRO A 436 -16.65 17.67 9.61
N ILE A 437 -17.83 18.30 9.58
CA ILE A 437 -19.12 17.64 9.42
C ILE A 437 -19.39 17.48 7.92
N LYS A 438 -19.79 16.27 7.50
CA LYS A 438 -20.10 15.95 6.10
C LYS A 438 -21.55 16.17 5.76
#